data_0fe20e5e0d928dee707ff4c1241b6f83
#
_entry.id   0fe20e5e0d928dee707ff4c1241b6f83
#
_cell.length_a   1.000
_cell.length_b   1.000
_cell.length_c   1.000
_cell.angle_alpha   90.00
_cell.angle_beta   90.00
_cell.angle_gamma   90.00
#
_symmetry.space_group_name_H-M   'P 1'
#
loop_
_entity.id
_entity.type
_entity.pdbx_description
1 polymer ?
#
loop_
_entity_poly.entity_id
_entity_poly.type
_entity_poly.pdbx_seq_one_letter_code
_entity_poly.pdbx_strand_id
1 'polypeptide(L)'
;MFRLDLHVHTKYSSKDCSCSVVEAVKAAKAAGLKGIAITDHDSICGHAEAAKLSIKEFLVIPSIEVSSRDGHILGLGISELIPRNLPAAKTVDLIRRQGGIAIAAHPFGLARKIGSVYKARFDAIEVFNSRAYFVSNGLARRFAERNRLPMTAGSDAHHPDEIGLAGVAMNCELKMETVLKTITEGKTSIFGRSLPPTIYLWRALRKLVHRHKPRLSR
;
A
#
# COMPACT_ATOMS: atom_id res chain seq x y z
N MET A 1 -0.11 11.56 -18.57
CA MET A 1 -0.54 10.48 -17.65
C MET A 1 0.68 9.89 -16.96
N PHE A 2 0.64 9.65 -15.66
CA PHE A 2 1.72 9.04 -14.88
C PHE A 2 1.18 7.92 -13.97
N ARG A 3 2.08 7.08 -13.43
CA ARG A 3 1.73 5.91 -12.61
C ARG A 3 2.28 6.05 -11.20
N LEU A 4 1.51 5.60 -10.21
CA LEU A 4 1.87 5.53 -8.79
C LEU A 4 1.57 4.14 -8.24
N ASP A 5 2.41 3.66 -7.32
CA ASP A 5 2.12 2.50 -6.48
C ASP A 5 1.66 3.00 -5.11
N LEU A 6 0.44 2.65 -4.71
CA LEU A 6 -0.19 3.20 -3.51
C LEU A 6 -0.06 2.29 -2.27
N HIS A 7 0.71 1.18 -2.38
CA HIS A 7 0.85 0.22 -1.29
C HIS A 7 2.25 -0.39 -1.29
N VAL A 8 3.17 0.25 -0.56
CA VAL A 8 4.59 -0.15 -0.51
C VAL A 8 5.08 -0.16 0.94
N HIS A 9 5.72 -1.26 1.33
CA HIS A 9 6.32 -1.43 2.65
C HIS A 9 7.83 -1.27 2.62
N THR A 10 8.38 -0.77 3.74
CA THR A 10 9.81 -0.61 3.94
C THR A 10 10.28 -1.35 5.21
N LYS A 11 11.58 -1.27 5.51
CA LYS A 11 12.18 -1.85 6.74
C LYS A 11 11.52 -1.38 8.05
N TYR A 12 10.73 -0.32 8.02
CA TYR A 12 10.00 0.21 9.17
C TYR A 12 8.67 -0.50 9.42
N SER A 13 8.24 -1.39 8.51
CA SER A 13 6.97 -2.12 8.59
C SER A 13 7.08 -3.36 9.47
N SER A 14 7.88 -4.33 9.06
CA SER A 14 8.02 -5.62 9.73
C SER A 14 9.38 -6.25 9.46
N LYS A 15 9.71 -7.31 10.23
CA LYS A 15 10.95 -8.08 10.01
C LYS A 15 11.02 -8.78 8.65
N ASP A 16 9.92 -8.86 7.94
CA ASP A 16 9.83 -9.50 6.61
C ASP A 16 10.14 -8.55 5.46
N CYS A 17 10.21 -7.25 5.76
CA CYS A 17 10.55 -6.22 4.80
C CYS A 17 11.98 -5.73 5.05
N SER A 18 12.86 -5.89 4.07
CA SER A 18 14.26 -5.44 4.14
C SER A 18 14.55 -4.21 3.28
N CYS A 19 13.57 -3.73 2.54
CA CYS A 19 13.68 -2.59 1.63
C CYS A 19 13.76 -1.27 2.42
N SER A 20 14.83 -0.52 2.28
CA SER A 20 14.88 0.86 2.79
C SER A 20 14.02 1.79 1.95
N VAL A 21 13.65 2.96 2.49
CA VAL A 21 12.90 3.97 1.73
C VAL A 21 13.64 4.41 0.47
N VAL A 22 14.96 4.55 0.54
CA VAL A 22 15.82 4.90 -0.62
C VAL A 22 15.76 3.82 -1.70
N GLU A 23 15.85 2.54 -1.30
CA GLU A 23 15.75 1.42 -2.25
C GLU A 23 14.36 1.35 -2.88
N ALA A 24 13.30 1.58 -2.09
CA ALA A 24 11.93 1.64 -2.59
C ALA A 24 11.76 2.73 -3.66
N VAL A 25 12.27 3.94 -3.41
CA VAL A 25 12.21 5.05 -4.38
C VAL A 25 13.02 4.73 -5.64
N LYS A 26 14.22 4.13 -5.50
CA LYS A 26 15.05 3.70 -6.64
C LYS A 26 14.32 2.66 -7.49
N ALA A 27 13.75 1.63 -6.86
CA ALA A 27 13.00 0.58 -7.54
C ALA A 27 11.76 1.15 -8.27
N ALA A 28 11.01 2.04 -7.61
CA ALA A 28 9.86 2.71 -8.20
C ALA A 28 10.23 3.53 -9.44
N LYS A 29 11.33 4.30 -9.38
CA LYS A 29 11.84 5.04 -10.55
C LYS A 29 12.26 4.11 -11.68
N ALA A 30 12.94 3.00 -11.36
CA ALA A 30 13.33 1.98 -12.34
C ALA A 30 12.11 1.30 -12.99
N ALA A 31 11.01 1.12 -12.24
CA ALA A 31 9.73 0.61 -12.75
C ALA A 31 8.95 1.66 -13.58
N GLY A 32 9.49 2.88 -13.76
CA GLY A 32 8.86 3.97 -14.51
C GLY A 32 7.68 4.62 -13.79
N LEU A 33 7.61 4.51 -12.46
CA LEU A 33 6.63 5.23 -11.65
C LEU A 33 7.06 6.69 -11.45
N LYS A 34 6.10 7.55 -11.18
CA LYS A 34 6.30 8.95 -10.78
C LYS A 34 6.06 9.19 -9.29
N GLY A 35 5.74 8.15 -8.54
CA GLY A 35 5.64 8.23 -7.09
C GLY A 35 5.16 6.92 -6.46
N ILE A 36 5.26 6.90 -5.13
CA ILE A 36 4.82 5.79 -4.28
C ILE A 36 4.17 6.32 -2.99
N ALA A 37 3.30 5.52 -2.39
CA ALA A 37 2.87 5.71 -1.01
C ALA A 37 3.64 4.73 -0.11
N ILE A 38 4.32 5.24 0.91
CA ILE A 38 4.97 4.42 1.93
C ILE A 38 3.94 4.10 3.01
N THR A 39 3.52 2.84 3.05
CA THR A 39 2.39 2.36 3.86
C THR A 39 2.83 1.32 4.88
N ASP A 40 3.89 1.61 5.63
CA ASP A 40 4.40 0.68 6.63
C ASP A 40 3.34 0.31 7.67
N HIS A 41 3.32 -0.96 8.10
CA HIS A 41 2.36 -1.45 9.09
C HIS A 41 2.50 -0.72 10.42
N ASP A 42 1.43 -0.04 10.85
CA ASP A 42 1.30 0.62 12.15
C ASP A 42 2.48 1.55 12.50
N SER A 43 3.16 2.12 11.47
CA SER A 43 4.39 2.89 11.63
C SER A 43 4.47 4.06 10.64
N ILE A 44 4.97 5.19 11.13
CA ILE A 44 5.32 6.39 10.35
C ILE A 44 6.83 6.70 10.44
N CYS A 45 7.63 5.77 10.95
CA CYS A 45 9.07 6.00 11.18
C CYS A 45 9.84 6.31 9.88
N GLY A 46 9.34 5.87 8.73
CA GLY A 46 9.92 6.15 7.41
C GLY A 46 9.60 7.54 6.85
N HIS A 47 8.64 8.28 7.41
CA HIS A 47 8.13 9.54 6.82
C HIS A 47 9.21 10.61 6.70
N ALA A 48 10.05 10.80 7.71
CA ALA A 48 11.11 11.81 7.67
C ALA A 48 12.17 11.50 6.59
N GLU A 49 12.47 10.21 6.35
CA GLU A 49 13.35 9.78 5.27
C GLU A 49 12.65 9.96 3.90
N ALA A 50 11.37 9.57 3.82
CA ALA A 50 10.54 9.68 2.63
C ALA A 50 10.38 11.13 2.14
N ALA A 51 10.17 12.08 3.06
CA ALA A 51 9.99 13.50 2.73
C ALA A 51 11.20 14.09 1.99
N LYS A 52 12.42 13.66 2.34
CA LYS A 52 13.67 14.11 1.70
C LYS A 52 13.83 13.59 0.26
N LEU A 53 13.09 12.54 -0.11
CA LEU A 53 13.15 11.87 -1.41
C LEU A 53 11.99 12.28 -2.33
N SER A 54 11.01 12.99 -1.80
CA SER A 54 9.93 13.60 -2.59
C SER A 54 10.45 14.85 -3.28
N ILE A 55 10.42 14.86 -4.59
CA ILE A 55 10.90 15.97 -5.44
C ILE A 55 9.86 16.29 -6.49
N LYS A 56 10.02 17.40 -7.21
CA LYS A 56 9.05 17.85 -8.23
C LYS A 56 8.67 16.78 -9.26
N GLU A 57 9.63 15.91 -9.64
CA GLU A 57 9.46 14.87 -10.65
C GLU A 57 9.10 13.49 -10.09
N PHE A 58 9.09 13.34 -8.75
CA PHE A 58 8.78 12.09 -8.07
C PHE A 58 8.14 12.33 -6.70
N LEU A 59 6.90 11.90 -6.55
CA LEU A 59 6.12 12.09 -5.33
C LEU A 59 6.28 10.88 -4.38
N VAL A 60 6.63 11.14 -3.13
CA VAL A 60 6.50 10.15 -2.05
C VAL A 60 5.39 10.60 -1.11
N ILE A 61 4.30 9.84 -1.06
CA ILE A 61 3.14 10.15 -0.22
C ILE A 61 3.37 9.56 1.18
N PRO A 62 3.40 10.37 2.24
CA PRO A 62 3.48 9.87 3.60
C PRO A 62 2.18 9.15 3.95
N SER A 63 2.28 7.89 4.33
CA SER A 63 1.13 7.01 4.46
C SER A 63 1.36 5.93 5.52
N ILE A 64 0.32 5.16 5.83
CA ILE A 64 0.37 4.05 6.79
C ILE A 64 -0.58 2.94 6.35
N GLU A 65 -0.26 1.68 6.66
CA GLU A 65 -1.25 0.60 6.69
C GLU A 65 -1.60 0.29 8.14
N VAL A 66 -2.79 0.73 8.57
CA VAL A 66 -3.27 0.54 9.94
C VAL A 66 -3.90 -0.84 10.10
N SER A 67 -3.42 -1.62 11.07
CA SER A 67 -4.05 -2.86 11.54
C SER A 67 -5.27 -2.52 12.41
N SER A 68 -6.40 -2.21 11.79
CA SER A 68 -7.65 -1.96 12.52
C SER A 68 -8.24 -3.27 13.08
N ARG A 69 -9.24 -3.17 13.97
CA ARG A 69 -9.97 -4.33 14.47
C ARG A 69 -10.69 -5.12 13.36
N ASP A 70 -11.12 -4.42 12.32
CA ASP A 70 -11.99 -4.96 11.28
C ASP A 70 -11.24 -5.31 9.98
N GLY A 71 -9.94 -5.01 9.88
CA GLY A 71 -9.09 -5.25 8.71
C GLY A 71 -8.07 -4.15 8.51
N HIS A 72 -7.28 -4.24 7.44
CA HIS A 72 -6.25 -3.25 7.13
C HIS A 72 -6.84 -2.03 6.40
N ILE A 73 -6.32 -0.86 6.72
CA ILE A 73 -6.75 0.42 6.16
C ILE A 73 -5.51 1.22 5.77
N LEU A 74 -5.40 1.60 4.50
CA LEU A 74 -4.38 2.56 4.10
C LEU A 74 -4.86 3.97 4.43
N GLY A 75 -4.03 4.72 5.15
CA GLY A 75 -4.17 6.16 5.34
C GLY A 75 -3.14 6.87 4.48
N LEU A 76 -3.57 7.51 3.39
CA LEU A 76 -2.67 8.26 2.51
C LEU A 76 -2.69 9.75 2.87
N GLY A 77 -1.53 10.39 2.87
CA GLY A 77 -1.41 11.83 3.15
C GLY A 77 -1.59 12.15 4.64
N ILE A 78 -1.06 11.30 5.53
CA ILE A 78 -1.09 11.51 6.97
C ILE A 78 0.27 11.97 7.49
N SER A 79 0.26 12.67 8.63
CA SER A 79 1.46 13.18 9.32
C SER A 79 1.68 12.59 10.71
N GLU A 80 0.62 12.08 11.33
CA GLU A 80 0.64 11.55 12.69
C GLU A 80 0.25 10.08 12.74
N LEU A 81 0.82 9.35 13.69
CA LEU A 81 0.55 7.92 13.87
C LEU A 81 -0.92 7.68 14.20
N ILE A 82 -1.53 6.76 13.47
CA ILE A 82 -2.88 6.26 13.75
C ILE A 82 -2.75 5.00 14.63
N PRO A 83 -3.38 4.96 15.82
CA PRO A 83 -3.32 3.80 16.70
C PRO A 83 -3.95 2.56 16.05
N ARG A 84 -3.28 1.42 16.19
CA ARG A 84 -3.82 0.11 15.76
C ARG A 84 -4.96 -0.40 16.65
N ASN A 85 -5.64 -1.45 16.22
CA ASN A 85 -6.73 -2.14 16.95
C ASN A 85 -7.97 -1.27 17.26
N LEU A 86 -8.12 -0.13 16.60
CA LEU A 86 -9.36 0.65 16.65
C LEU A 86 -10.41 0.06 15.70
N PRO A 87 -11.71 0.31 15.93
CA PRO A 87 -12.75 0.04 14.93
C PRO A 87 -12.45 0.76 13.61
N ALA A 88 -12.79 0.15 12.48
CA ALA A 88 -12.54 0.73 11.15
C ALA A 88 -13.09 2.15 11.01
N ALA A 89 -14.31 2.42 11.47
CA ALA A 89 -14.90 3.76 11.42
C ALA A 89 -14.06 4.79 12.16
N LYS A 90 -13.56 4.46 13.36
CA LYS A 90 -12.69 5.36 14.12
C LYS A 90 -11.35 5.60 13.45
N THR A 91 -10.77 4.55 12.84
CA THR A 91 -9.52 4.66 12.06
C THR A 91 -9.70 5.60 10.87
N VAL A 92 -10.79 5.43 10.11
CA VAL A 92 -11.13 6.32 8.98
C VAL A 92 -11.28 7.78 9.43
N ASP A 93 -11.98 8.02 10.54
CA ASP A 93 -12.17 9.37 11.08
C ASP A 93 -10.83 10.02 11.46
N LEU A 94 -9.90 9.27 12.07
CA LEU A 94 -8.58 9.78 12.43
C LEU A 94 -7.71 10.11 11.20
N ILE A 95 -7.79 9.31 10.15
CA ILE A 95 -7.11 9.58 8.88
C ILE A 95 -7.66 10.88 8.26
N ARG A 96 -8.97 11.02 8.17
CA ARG A 96 -9.63 12.21 7.60
C ARG A 96 -9.36 13.48 8.37
N ARG A 97 -9.26 13.41 9.70
CA ARG A 97 -8.92 14.58 10.55
C ARG A 97 -7.55 15.16 10.23
N GLN A 98 -6.65 14.37 9.68
CA GLN A 98 -5.33 14.83 9.22
C GLN A 98 -5.35 15.33 7.76
N GLY A 99 -6.51 15.39 7.10
CA GLY A 99 -6.63 15.72 5.68
C GLY A 99 -6.28 14.57 4.74
N GLY A 100 -6.02 13.39 5.28
CA GLY A 100 -5.72 12.18 4.50
C GLY A 100 -6.98 11.49 3.96
N ILE A 101 -6.79 10.50 3.10
CA ILE A 101 -7.84 9.63 2.58
C ILE A 101 -7.67 8.20 3.08
N ALA A 102 -8.80 7.54 3.38
CA ALA A 102 -8.84 6.18 3.89
C ALA A 102 -9.25 5.19 2.80
N ILE A 103 -8.40 4.19 2.54
CA ILE A 103 -8.63 3.15 1.53
C ILE A 103 -8.75 1.80 2.23
N ALA A 104 -9.79 1.01 1.90
CA ALA A 104 -9.86 -0.37 2.38
C ALA A 104 -8.81 -1.21 1.64
N ALA A 105 -7.77 -1.67 2.37
CA ALA A 105 -6.69 -2.46 1.83
C ALA A 105 -7.14 -3.91 1.62
N HIS A 106 -6.90 -4.48 0.42
CA HIS A 106 -7.21 -5.90 0.08
C HIS A 106 -8.40 -6.49 0.86
N PRO A 107 -9.61 -5.85 0.84
CA PRO A 107 -10.68 -6.02 1.83
C PRO A 107 -11.32 -7.41 1.87
N PHE A 108 -11.05 -8.27 0.89
CA PHE A 108 -11.51 -9.66 0.81
C PHE A 108 -10.36 -10.67 0.89
N GLY A 109 -9.19 -10.25 1.38
CA GLY A 109 -8.04 -11.12 1.60
C GLY A 109 -8.31 -12.15 2.70
N LEU A 110 -8.10 -13.46 2.43
CA LEU A 110 -8.41 -14.56 3.35
C LEU A 110 -7.69 -14.47 4.70
N ALA A 111 -6.48 -13.93 4.74
CA ALA A 111 -5.67 -13.86 5.96
C ALA A 111 -5.93 -12.60 6.80
N ARG A 112 -6.75 -11.64 6.34
CA ARG A 112 -6.77 -10.28 6.87
C ARG A 112 -8.17 -9.71 7.07
N LYS A 113 -9.01 -10.43 7.84
CA LYS A 113 -10.38 -10.04 8.24
C LYS A 113 -11.24 -9.51 7.07
N ILE A 114 -11.93 -10.43 6.46
CA ILE A 114 -12.92 -10.14 5.41
C ILE A 114 -14.01 -9.24 5.98
N GLY A 115 -14.33 -8.15 5.27
CA GLY A 115 -15.53 -7.37 5.54
C GLY A 115 -15.32 -6.02 6.22
N SER A 116 -14.07 -5.50 6.28
CA SER A 116 -13.82 -4.12 6.74
C SER A 116 -14.69 -3.09 5.98
N VAL A 117 -14.94 -3.32 4.71
CA VAL A 117 -15.75 -2.45 3.83
C VAL A 117 -17.18 -2.26 4.29
N TYR A 118 -17.71 -3.16 5.13
CA TYR A 118 -19.05 -3.03 5.72
C TYR A 118 -19.07 -2.30 7.06
N LYS A 119 -17.91 -1.93 7.60
CA LYS A 119 -17.74 -1.35 8.95
C LYS A 119 -17.43 0.13 8.95
N ALA A 120 -17.07 0.71 7.79
CA ALA A 120 -16.77 2.12 7.65
C ALA A 120 -17.07 2.62 6.24
N ARG A 121 -17.16 3.95 6.08
CA ARG A 121 -17.26 4.59 4.77
C ARG A 121 -15.86 4.97 4.31
N PHE A 122 -15.32 4.23 3.36
CA PHE A 122 -14.01 4.49 2.78
C PHE A 122 -14.07 5.51 1.64
N ASP A 123 -12.95 6.20 1.41
CA ASP A 123 -12.80 7.15 0.30
C ASP A 123 -12.49 6.43 -1.01
N ALA A 124 -11.88 5.25 -0.93
CA ALA A 124 -11.66 4.35 -2.06
C ALA A 124 -11.50 2.88 -1.58
N ILE A 125 -11.50 1.95 -2.53
CA ILE A 125 -11.31 0.53 -2.31
C ILE A 125 -10.09 0.05 -3.11
N GLU A 126 -9.17 -0.68 -2.48
CA GLU A 126 -8.11 -1.38 -3.17
C GLU A 126 -8.69 -2.63 -3.85
N VAL A 127 -8.98 -2.49 -5.15
CA VAL A 127 -9.61 -3.55 -5.95
C VAL A 127 -8.60 -4.47 -6.63
N PHE A 128 -7.33 -4.08 -6.63
CA PHE A 128 -6.24 -4.93 -7.09
C PHE A 128 -5.02 -4.77 -6.17
N ASN A 129 -4.61 -5.87 -5.58
CA ASN A 129 -3.41 -6.00 -4.78
C ASN A 129 -2.60 -7.18 -5.34
N SER A 130 -1.31 -6.96 -5.66
CA SER A 130 -0.48 -7.97 -6.33
C SER A 130 -0.26 -9.23 -5.49
N ARG A 131 -0.35 -9.12 -4.17
CA ARG A 131 -0.18 -10.23 -3.22
C ARG A 131 -1.49 -10.92 -2.86
N ALA A 132 -2.63 -10.32 -3.21
CA ALA A 132 -3.93 -10.92 -2.96
C ALA A 132 -4.27 -12.00 -3.99
N TYR A 133 -5.06 -12.98 -3.57
CA TYR A 133 -5.58 -13.98 -4.49
C TYR A 133 -6.51 -13.36 -5.53
N PHE A 134 -6.53 -13.93 -6.73
CA PHE A 134 -7.35 -13.46 -7.83
C PHE A 134 -8.84 -13.32 -7.45
N VAL A 135 -9.37 -14.28 -6.70
CA VAL A 135 -10.77 -14.24 -6.22
C VAL A 135 -11.01 -13.03 -5.31
N SER A 136 -10.06 -12.70 -4.42
CA SER A 136 -10.15 -11.55 -3.51
C SER A 136 -10.21 -10.22 -4.26
N ASN A 137 -9.36 -10.06 -5.28
CA ASN A 137 -9.35 -8.88 -6.14
C ASN A 137 -10.68 -8.76 -6.93
N GLY A 138 -11.20 -9.88 -7.45
CA GLY A 138 -12.47 -9.92 -8.15
C GLY A 138 -13.67 -9.52 -7.26
N LEU A 139 -13.67 -9.96 -5.99
CA LEU A 139 -14.70 -9.58 -5.02
C LEU A 139 -14.61 -8.09 -4.65
N ALA A 140 -13.38 -7.58 -4.42
CA ALA A 140 -13.16 -6.16 -4.12
C ALA A 140 -13.64 -5.25 -5.26
N ARG A 141 -13.31 -5.61 -6.51
CA ARG A 141 -13.77 -4.88 -7.70
C ARG A 141 -15.32 -4.88 -7.81
N ARG A 142 -15.95 -6.05 -7.71
CA ARG A 142 -17.42 -6.15 -7.76
C ARG A 142 -18.10 -5.34 -6.65
N PHE A 143 -17.50 -5.32 -5.45
CA PHE A 143 -18.01 -4.52 -4.34
C PHE A 143 -17.93 -3.02 -4.67
N ALA A 144 -16.76 -2.54 -5.14
CA ALA A 144 -16.58 -1.14 -5.49
C ALA A 144 -17.53 -0.69 -6.62
N GLU A 145 -17.67 -1.49 -7.68
CA GLU A 145 -18.57 -1.23 -8.81
C GLU A 145 -20.04 -1.11 -8.36
N ARG A 146 -20.53 -2.09 -7.57
CA ARG A 146 -21.90 -2.10 -7.05
C ARG A 146 -22.22 -0.89 -6.17
N ASN A 147 -21.24 -0.42 -5.41
CA ASN A 147 -21.41 0.69 -4.49
C ASN A 147 -20.92 2.03 -5.08
N ARG A 148 -20.49 2.06 -6.34
CA ARG A 148 -19.98 3.25 -7.03
C ARG A 148 -18.86 3.95 -6.25
N LEU A 149 -17.97 3.15 -5.66
CA LEU A 149 -16.83 3.65 -4.88
C LEU A 149 -15.59 3.81 -5.76
N PRO A 150 -14.77 4.84 -5.51
CA PRO A 150 -13.48 5.01 -6.15
C PRO A 150 -12.61 3.76 -5.97
N MET A 151 -11.83 3.42 -7.01
CA MET A 151 -11.01 2.22 -7.04
C MET A 151 -9.53 2.57 -7.06
N THR A 152 -8.75 1.82 -6.29
CA THR A 152 -7.29 1.90 -6.27
C THR A 152 -6.64 0.53 -6.44
N ALA A 153 -5.32 0.54 -6.59
CA ALA A 153 -4.50 -0.66 -6.61
C ALA A 153 -3.12 -0.37 -6.01
N GLY A 154 -2.48 -1.41 -5.50
CA GLY A 154 -1.12 -1.35 -5.01
C GLY A 154 -0.40 -2.69 -5.13
N SER A 155 0.94 -2.66 -5.12
CA SER A 155 1.73 -3.89 -5.17
C SER A 155 1.71 -4.67 -3.86
N ASP A 156 1.53 -3.98 -2.73
CA ASP A 156 1.77 -4.52 -1.37
C ASP A 156 3.21 -5.05 -1.26
N ALA A 157 4.14 -4.30 -1.87
CA ALA A 157 5.52 -4.70 -2.02
C ALA A 157 6.22 -4.76 -0.67
N HIS A 158 6.91 -5.87 -0.40
CA HIS A 158 7.80 -6.07 0.74
C HIS A 158 9.27 -6.20 0.29
N HIS A 159 9.49 -6.25 -1.01
CA HIS A 159 10.82 -6.30 -1.63
C HIS A 159 10.88 -5.35 -2.83
N PRO A 160 12.09 -4.81 -3.16
CA PRO A 160 12.23 -3.84 -4.25
C PRO A 160 11.72 -4.32 -5.61
N ASP A 161 11.85 -5.61 -5.90
CA ASP A 161 11.43 -6.25 -7.16
C ASP A 161 9.90 -6.41 -7.30
N GLU A 162 9.14 -6.14 -6.25
CA GLU A 162 7.67 -6.16 -6.25
C GLU A 162 7.08 -4.77 -6.54
N ILE A 163 7.85 -3.70 -6.33
CA ILE A 163 7.38 -2.32 -6.46
C ILE A 163 7.01 -2.03 -7.92
N GLY A 164 5.81 -1.47 -8.10
CA GLY A 164 5.26 -1.17 -9.42
C GLY A 164 4.61 -2.35 -10.13
N LEU A 165 4.46 -3.51 -9.47
CA LEU A 165 3.66 -4.61 -10.00
C LEU A 165 2.20 -4.23 -10.15
N ALA A 166 1.68 -3.35 -9.29
CA ALA A 166 0.35 -2.78 -9.41
C ALA A 166 0.32 -1.34 -8.92
N GLY A 167 -0.73 -0.63 -9.30
CA GLY A 167 -0.94 0.75 -8.88
C GLY A 167 -2.01 1.44 -9.71
N VAL A 168 -1.99 2.75 -9.67
CA VAL A 168 -2.92 3.60 -10.40
C VAL A 168 -2.20 4.47 -11.44
N ALA A 169 -2.86 4.71 -12.56
CA ALA A 169 -2.48 5.71 -13.54
C ALA A 169 -3.49 6.86 -13.53
N MET A 170 -3.00 8.09 -13.64
CA MET A 170 -3.84 9.28 -13.60
C MET A 170 -3.27 10.41 -14.43
N ASN A 171 -4.12 11.39 -14.73
CA ASN A 171 -3.75 12.59 -15.47
C ASN A 171 -4.13 13.83 -14.66
N CYS A 172 -3.23 14.25 -13.80
CA CYS A 172 -3.38 15.43 -12.95
C CYS A 172 -2.00 16.05 -12.69
N GLU A 173 -1.92 17.11 -11.90
CA GLU A 173 -0.64 17.62 -11.39
C GLU A 173 -0.04 16.65 -10.39
N LEU A 174 1.28 16.44 -10.43
CA LEU A 174 2.01 15.55 -9.50
C LEU A 174 2.25 16.26 -8.16
N LYS A 175 1.16 16.53 -7.45
CA LYS A 175 1.13 17.08 -6.09
C LYS A 175 0.24 16.22 -5.21
N MET A 176 0.61 16.05 -3.95
CA MET A 176 -0.11 15.17 -3.02
C MET A 176 -1.61 15.48 -2.98
N GLU A 177 -1.99 16.73 -2.75
CA GLU A 177 -3.40 17.14 -2.64
C GLU A 177 -4.19 16.83 -3.92
N THR A 178 -3.60 17.10 -5.09
CA THR A 178 -4.24 16.83 -6.39
C THR A 178 -4.36 15.33 -6.65
N VAL A 179 -3.34 14.56 -6.27
CA VAL A 179 -3.34 13.10 -6.39
C VAL A 179 -4.43 12.50 -5.49
N LEU A 180 -4.50 12.88 -4.20
CA LEU A 180 -5.52 12.40 -3.28
C LEU A 180 -6.93 12.76 -3.75
N LYS A 181 -7.15 13.99 -4.22
CA LYS A 181 -8.42 14.43 -4.81
C LYS A 181 -8.78 13.59 -6.03
N THR A 182 -7.84 13.35 -6.95
CA THR A 182 -8.06 12.54 -8.16
C THR A 182 -8.49 11.11 -7.81
N ILE A 183 -7.92 10.54 -6.74
CA ILE A 183 -8.31 9.21 -6.22
C ILE A 183 -9.75 9.24 -5.71
N THR A 184 -10.10 10.20 -4.84
CA THR A 184 -11.45 10.29 -4.26
C THR A 184 -12.54 10.60 -5.28
N GLU A 185 -12.19 11.27 -6.38
CA GLU A 185 -13.09 11.51 -7.52
C GLU A 185 -13.23 10.29 -8.46
N GLY A 186 -12.51 9.19 -8.20
CA GLY A 186 -12.54 7.99 -9.04
C GLY A 186 -11.92 8.18 -10.43
N LYS A 187 -11.08 9.20 -10.61
CA LYS A 187 -10.43 9.54 -11.90
C LYS A 187 -9.09 8.84 -12.06
N THR A 188 -9.05 7.55 -11.69
CA THR A 188 -7.86 6.70 -11.78
C THR A 188 -8.12 5.53 -12.71
N SER A 189 -7.07 5.09 -13.41
CA SER A 189 -7.04 3.82 -14.14
C SER A 189 -6.14 2.85 -13.39
N ILE A 190 -6.57 1.59 -13.27
CA ILE A 190 -5.83 0.56 -12.53
C ILE A 190 -4.93 -0.21 -13.49
N PHE A 191 -3.69 -0.42 -13.09
CA PHE A 191 -2.81 -1.39 -13.72
C PHE A 191 -2.31 -2.39 -12.68
N GLY A 192 -1.99 -3.62 -13.10
CA GLY A 192 -1.41 -4.58 -12.17
C GLY A 192 -1.24 -5.97 -12.74
N ARG A 193 -0.31 -6.69 -12.15
CA ARG A 193 -0.10 -8.14 -12.29
C ARG A 193 0.11 -8.76 -10.91
N SER A 194 -0.42 -9.96 -10.73
CA SER A 194 -0.25 -10.71 -9.48
C SER A 194 1.19 -11.18 -9.32
N LEU A 195 1.65 -11.23 -8.08
CA LEU A 195 2.93 -11.83 -7.75
C LEU A 195 2.87 -13.35 -8.04
N PRO A 196 3.81 -13.92 -8.84
CA PRO A 196 3.81 -15.34 -9.14
C PRO A 196 3.92 -16.18 -7.85
N PRO A 197 3.12 -17.25 -7.70
CA PRO A 197 3.18 -18.14 -6.52
C PRO A 197 4.57 -18.75 -6.31
N THR A 198 5.34 -18.97 -7.37
CA THR A 198 6.71 -19.46 -7.33
C THR A 198 7.67 -18.59 -6.52
N ILE A 199 7.42 -17.28 -6.47
CA ILE A 199 8.23 -16.35 -5.68
C ILE A 199 8.08 -16.63 -4.18
N TYR A 200 6.87 -16.94 -3.71
CA TYR A 200 6.66 -17.31 -2.29
C TYR A 200 7.40 -18.58 -1.93
N LEU A 201 7.34 -19.61 -2.79
CA LEU A 201 8.06 -20.86 -2.59
C LEU A 201 9.58 -20.64 -2.59
N TRP A 202 10.11 -19.90 -3.55
CA TRP A 202 11.54 -19.59 -3.64
C TRP A 202 12.04 -18.83 -2.42
N ARG A 203 11.28 -17.83 -1.94
CA ARG A 203 11.61 -17.06 -0.74
C ARG A 203 11.55 -17.89 0.54
N ALA A 204 10.57 -18.80 0.67
CA ALA A 204 10.48 -19.73 1.77
C ALA A 204 11.70 -20.67 1.80
N LEU A 205 12.09 -21.24 0.67
CA LEU A 205 13.29 -22.07 0.53
C LEU A 205 14.56 -21.28 0.89
N ARG A 206 14.69 -20.05 0.43
CA ARG A 206 15.84 -19.20 0.74
C ARG A 206 15.95 -18.87 2.22
N LYS A 207 14.83 -18.62 2.91
CA LYS A 207 14.79 -18.44 4.38
C LYS A 207 15.28 -19.70 5.12
N LEU A 208 14.91 -20.90 4.66
CA LEU A 208 15.36 -22.17 5.23
C LEU A 208 16.87 -22.38 5.07
N VAL A 209 17.41 -22.13 3.90
CA VAL A 209 18.85 -22.26 3.60
C VAL A 209 19.68 -21.27 4.44
N HIS A 210 19.20 -20.05 4.66
CA HIS A 210 19.93 -19.04 5.45
C HIS A 210 19.84 -19.23 6.96
N ARG A 211 18.83 -19.97 7.46
CA ARG A 211 18.74 -20.36 8.88
C ARG A 211 19.81 -21.40 9.29
N HIS A 212 20.38 -22.12 8.33
CA HIS A 212 21.38 -23.18 8.56
C HIS A 212 22.83 -22.72 8.36
N LYS A 213 23.10 -21.43 8.16
CA LYS A 213 24.48 -20.94 8.24
C LYS A 213 24.87 -20.86 9.72
N PRO A 214 25.87 -21.64 10.19
CA PRO A 214 26.36 -21.53 11.56
C PRO A 214 26.88 -20.10 11.79
N ARG A 215 26.48 -19.50 12.92
CA ARG A 215 27.12 -18.28 13.40
C ARG A 215 28.58 -18.63 13.68
N LEU A 216 29.47 -18.24 12.77
CA LEU A 216 30.89 -18.22 13.08
C LEU A 216 31.05 -17.22 14.23
N SER A 217 31.30 -17.74 15.42
CA SER A 217 31.69 -16.97 16.61
C SER A 217 32.97 -16.19 16.27
N ARG A 218 32.88 -14.89 16.43
CA ARG A 218 34.06 -14.03 16.59
C ARG A 218 34.30 -13.85 18.08
#